data_83f8f5d03f5bfb6c0d5ad95d214ad3d3
#
_entry.id   83f8f5d03f5bfb6c0d5ad95d214ad3d3
#
_cell.length_a   1.000
_cell.length_b   1.000
_cell.length_c   1.000
_cell.angle_alpha   90.00
_cell.angle_beta   90.00
_cell.angle_gamma   90.00
#
_symmetry.space_group_name_H-M   'P 1'
#
loop_
_entity.id
_entity.type
_entity.pdbx_description
1 polymer ?
#
loop_
_entity_poly.entity_id
_entity_poly.type
_entity_poly.pdbx_seq_one_letter_code
_entity_poly.pdbx_strand_id
1 'polypeptide(L)'
;MRIVTALLAAAALTCASRSSAPTCIDLTGTYQLSGQPTRQGTGSTAFVFGEGAVLNKVETLTITQPGCRIELHATGDGGKVHDAILENDLAWTDDSVSTSWSPQKMGAAILAGASSRTRTLTLRLSPEHDTLTISSEFDERGLALLFMPFHDHGEATCVMKRMPAAPGGQASVTGSY
;
A
#
# COMPACT_ATOMS: atom_id res chain seq x y z
N MET A 1 60.34 16.80 -42.94
CA MET A 1 59.79 16.77 -41.63
C MET A 1 58.24 16.85 -41.74
N ARG A 2 57.54 15.72 -41.75
CA ARG A 2 56.07 15.61 -41.94
C ARG A 2 55.41 15.29 -40.63
N ILE A 3 54.61 16.22 -40.13
CA ILE A 3 53.84 16.06 -38.89
C ILE A 3 52.51 15.41 -39.26
N VAL A 4 52.27 14.20 -38.78
CA VAL A 4 50.99 13.48 -38.92
C VAL A 4 50.16 13.78 -37.69
N THR A 5 49.07 14.54 -37.88
CA THR A 5 48.12 14.87 -36.83
C THR A 5 47.07 13.76 -36.78
N ALA A 6 47.08 12.94 -35.73
CA ALA A 6 46.06 11.93 -35.47
C ALA A 6 44.85 12.55 -34.77
N LEU A 7 43.68 12.59 -35.43
CA LEU A 7 42.41 12.95 -34.84
C LEU A 7 41.86 11.70 -34.06
N LEU A 8 41.81 11.78 -32.75
CA LEU A 8 41.02 10.85 -31.93
C LEU A 8 39.56 11.29 -31.92
N ALA A 9 38.69 10.53 -32.57
CA ALA A 9 37.25 10.68 -32.46
C ALA A 9 36.79 9.89 -31.22
N ALA A 10 36.44 10.61 -30.14
CA ALA A 10 35.80 10.02 -28.94
C ALA A 10 34.30 9.83 -29.22
N ALA A 11 33.90 8.60 -29.51
CA ALA A 11 32.48 8.23 -29.57
C ALA A 11 31.90 8.15 -28.14
N ALA A 12 31.17 9.18 -27.74
CA ALA A 12 30.40 9.15 -26.51
C ALA A 12 29.17 8.26 -26.71
N LEU A 13 29.22 7.02 -26.22
CA LEU A 13 28.03 6.18 -26.06
C LEU A 13 27.17 6.78 -24.93
N THR A 14 26.18 7.58 -25.28
CA THR A 14 25.09 7.96 -24.36
C THR A 14 24.18 6.76 -24.18
N CYS A 15 24.42 5.97 -23.14
CA CYS A 15 23.40 5.03 -22.63
C CYS A 15 22.20 5.84 -22.13
N ALA A 16 21.21 6.04 -23.00
CA ALA A 16 19.90 6.52 -22.61
C ALA A 16 19.24 5.40 -21.81
N SER A 17 19.37 5.45 -20.48
CA SER A 17 18.56 4.64 -19.57
C SER A 17 17.10 5.01 -19.82
N ARG A 18 16.39 4.19 -20.59
CA ARG A 18 14.93 4.27 -20.65
C ARG A 18 14.42 3.90 -19.27
N SER A 19 14.08 4.90 -18.47
CA SER A 19 13.24 4.71 -17.29
C SER A 19 11.89 4.21 -17.82
N SER A 20 11.68 2.90 -17.79
CA SER A 20 10.35 2.34 -18.00
C SER A 20 9.48 2.89 -16.87
N ALA A 21 8.36 3.52 -17.22
CA ALA A 21 7.35 3.88 -16.22
C ALA A 21 7.02 2.63 -15.39
N PRO A 22 6.84 2.77 -14.06
CA PRO A 22 6.51 1.63 -13.23
C PRO A 22 5.25 0.96 -13.77
N THR A 23 5.34 -0.32 -14.07
CA THR A 23 4.17 -1.10 -14.50
C THR A 23 3.36 -1.39 -13.25
N CYS A 24 2.17 -0.79 -13.14
CA CYS A 24 1.27 -1.05 -12.01
C CYS A 24 0.59 -2.39 -12.24
N ILE A 25 0.67 -3.29 -11.25
CA ILE A 25 -0.06 -4.56 -11.29
C ILE A 25 -1.57 -4.28 -11.17
N ASP A 26 -2.40 -5.10 -11.82
CA ASP A 26 -3.85 -4.99 -11.74
C ASP A 26 -4.41 -5.71 -10.50
N LEU A 27 -4.76 -4.94 -9.50
CA LEU A 27 -5.39 -5.39 -8.26
C LEU A 27 -6.92 -5.32 -8.31
N THR A 28 -7.51 -4.84 -9.40
CA THR A 28 -8.96 -4.61 -9.51
C THR A 28 -9.74 -5.88 -9.22
N GLY A 29 -10.72 -5.79 -8.33
CA GLY A 29 -11.58 -6.91 -7.97
C GLY A 29 -12.22 -6.77 -6.60
N THR A 30 -13.11 -7.73 -6.30
CA THR A 30 -13.68 -7.89 -4.96
C THR A 30 -13.09 -9.12 -4.31
N TYR A 31 -12.65 -8.96 -3.07
CA TYR A 31 -11.96 -9.97 -2.30
C TYR A 31 -12.70 -10.21 -0.99
N GLN A 32 -12.75 -11.46 -0.56
CA GLN A 32 -13.37 -11.87 0.70
C GLN A 32 -12.31 -12.51 1.61
N LEU A 33 -12.40 -12.24 2.91
CA LEU A 33 -11.49 -12.81 3.90
C LEU A 33 -11.48 -14.32 3.84
N SER A 34 -10.28 -14.91 3.78
CA SER A 34 -10.03 -16.35 3.80
C SER A 34 -9.21 -16.71 5.02
N GLY A 35 -9.88 -17.21 6.06
CA GLY A 35 -9.23 -17.56 7.33
C GLY A 35 -9.24 -16.44 8.36
N GLN A 36 -8.43 -16.59 9.40
CA GLN A 36 -8.29 -15.58 10.46
C GLN A 36 -7.07 -14.70 10.18
N PRO A 37 -7.16 -13.40 10.45
CA PRO A 37 -6.00 -12.52 10.41
C PRO A 37 -4.92 -12.98 11.40
N THR A 38 -3.68 -12.95 10.98
CA THR A 38 -2.52 -13.13 11.87
C THR A 38 -2.08 -11.78 12.41
N ARG A 39 -1.55 -11.78 13.64
CA ARG A 39 -1.10 -10.57 14.33
C ARG A 39 0.16 -10.88 15.09
N GLN A 40 1.11 -9.95 15.02
CA GLN A 40 2.40 -10.05 15.71
C GLN A 40 2.75 -8.69 16.31
N GLY A 41 3.51 -8.71 17.42
CA GLY A 41 3.99 -7.50 18.08
C GLY A 41 3.17 -7.10 19.31
N THR A 42 3.56 -6.00 19.93
CA THR A 42 3.07 -5.53 21.23
C THR A 42 2.00 -4.44 21.11
N GLY A 43 1.90 -3.81 19.95
CA GLY A 43 1.00 -2.70 19.75
C GLY A 43 -0.32 -3.01 19.05
N SER A 44 -1.05 -1.96 18.67
CA SER A 44 -2.33 -2.08 17.95
C SER A 44 -2.14 -2.66 16.56
N THR A 45 -2.53 -3.91 16.37
CA THR A 45 -2.40 -4.66 15.13
C THR A 45 -3.69 -4.56 14.29
N ALA A 46 -4.11 -3.35 13.98
CA ALA A 46 -5.26 -3.10 13.14
C ALA A 46 -4.84 -2.82 11.69
N PHE A 47 -5.71 -3.18 10.75
CA PHE A 47 -5.54 -2.77 9.35
C PHE A 47 -5.86 -1.29 9.20
N VAL A 48 -4.94 -0.54 8.62
CA VAL A 48 -5.09 0.90 8.42
C VAL A 48 -5.00 1.20 6.93
N PHE A 49 -6.07 1.78 6.41
CA PHE A 49 -6.20 2.18 5.01
C PHE A 49 -6.18 3.72 4.93
N GLY A 50 -5.00 4.32 4.91
CA GLY A 50 -4.89 5.78 4.90
C GLY A 50 -5.19 6.47 6.25
N GLU A 51 -5.43 7.78 6.23
CA GLU A 51 -5.71 8.55 7.43
C GLU A 51 -7.11 8.25 7.98
N GLY A 52 -7.18 7.66 9.16
CA GLY A 52 -8.43 7.49 9.91
C GLY A 52 -9.22 6.20 9.65
N ALA A 53 -8.91 5.45 8.60
CA ALA A 53 -9.61 4.19 8.31
C ALA A 53 -8.93 3.01 9.03
N VAL A 54 -9.50 2.58 10.15
CA VAL A 54 -8.95 1.50 11.00
C VAL A 54 -9.95 0.38 11.14
N LEU A 55 -9.59 -0.82 10.69
CA LEU A 55 -10.36 -2.04 10.88
C LEU A 55 -9.54 -3.08 11.65
N ASN A 56 -10.13 -3.69 12.67
CA ASN A 56 -9.50 -4.83 13.34
C ASN A 56 -9.60 -6.09 12.47
N LYS A 57 -10.63 -6.20 11.66
CA LYS A 57 -10.86 -7.31 10.74
C LYS A 57 -11.42 -6.77 9.43
N VAL A 58 -10.78 -7.12 8.33
CA VAL A 58 -11.30 -6.86 6.98
C VAL A 58 -12.08 -8.08 6.52
N GLU A 59 -13.37 -7.94 6.25
CA GLU A 59 -14.24 -9.03 5.80
C GLU A 59 -14.34 -9.07 4.28
N THR A 60 -14.55 -7.90 3.68
CA THR A 60 -14.51 -7.73 2.21
C THR A 60 -13.69 -6.52 1.85
N LEU A 61 -13.05 -6.58 0.69
CA LEU A 61 -12.31 -5.48 0.10
C LEU A 61 -12.61 -5.42 -1.39
N THR A 62 -13.13 -4.30 -1.85
CA THR A 62 -13.27 -4.00 -3.28
C THR A 62 -12.20 -3.00 -3.67
N ILE A 63 -11.46 -3.32 -4.73
CA ILE A 63 -10.41 -2.49 -5.29
C ILE A 63 -10.84 -2.04 -6.69
N THR A 64 -10.80 -0.74 -6.93
CA THR A 64 -10.85 -0.16 -8.28
C THR A 64 -9.53 0.57 -8.54
N GLN A 65 -9.04 0.47 -9.76
CA GLN A 65 -7.69 0.95 -10.09
C GLN A 65 -7.69 1.74 -11.40
N PRO A 66 -8.08 3.03 -11.36
CA PRO A 66 -7.96 3.91 -12.52
C PRO A 66 -6.48 4.31 -12.75
N GLY A 67 -5.81 3.60 -13.65
CA GLY A 67 -4.36 3.74 -13.85
C GLY A 67 -3.56 3.15 -12.70
N CYS A 68 -2.66 3.92 -12.08
CA CYS A 68 -1.87 3.49 -10.92
C CYS A 68 -2.42 4.01 -9.58
N ARG A 69 -3.58 4.63 -9.56
CA ARG A 69 -4.28 5.04 -8.35
C ARG A 69 -5.13 3.86 -7.86
N ILE A 70 -5.15 3.63 -6.58
CA ILE A 70 -5.91 2.55 -5.95
C ILE A 70 -7.02 3.15 -5.11
N GLU A 71 -8.26 2.77 -5.40
CA GLU A 71 -9.42 3.10 -4.58
C GLU A 71 -9.87 1.85 -3.85
N LEU A 72 -9.92 1.92 -2.53
CA LEU A 72 -10.26 0.82 -1.64
C LEU A 72 -11.62 1.08 -1.01
N HIS A 73 -12.48 0.08 -1.06
CA HIS A 73 -13.72 0.02 -0.30
C HIS A 73 -13.67 -1.23 0.59
N ALA A 74 -13.42 -1.04 1.88
CA ALA A 74 -13.25 -2.13 2.84
C ALA A 74 -14.44 -2.20 3.78
N THR A 75 -14.92 -3.41 4.06
CA THR A 75 -15.91 -3.68 5.10
C THR A 75 -15.34 -4.62 6.14
N GLY A 76 -15.75 -4.45 7.40
CA GLY A 76 -15.30 -5.31 8.48
C GLY A 76 -15.87 -4.89 9.83
N ASP A 77 -15.36 -5.48 10.90
CA ASP A 77 -15.75 -5.16 12.27
C ASP A 77 -17.27 -5.09 12.51
N GLY A 78 -18.02 -6.04 11.92
CA GLY A 78 -19.47 -6.10 12.07
C GLY A 78 -20.24 -5.07 11.23
N GLY A 79 -19.74 -4.74 10.06
CA GLY A 79 -20.42 -3.88 9.08
C GLY A 79 -19.87 -2.46 8.99
N LYS A 80 -18.75 -2.15 9.63
CA LYS A 80 -18.05 -0.88 9.39
C LYS A 80 -17.53 -0.83 7.96
N VAL A 81 -17.69 0.33 7.35
CA VAL A 81 -17.26 0.59 5.97
C VAL A 81 -16.22 1.70 5.99
N HIS A 82 -15.16 1.50 5.24
CA HIS A 82 -14.09 2.47 5.06
C HIS A 82 -13.70 2.56 3.59
N ASP A 83 -13.69 3.79 3.09
CA ASP A 83 -13.15 4.13 1.77
C ASP A 83 -11.79 4.77 1.93
N ALA A 84 -10.86 4.40 1.08
CA ALA A 84 -9.54 5.01 1.04
C ALA A 84 -9.05 5.13 -0.39
N ILE A 85 -8.22 6.14 -0.63
CA ILE A 85 -7.55 6.36 -1.90
C ILE A 85 -6.05 6.33 -1.63
N LEU A 86 -5.35 5.45 -2.35
CA LEU A 86 -3.89 5.37 -2.32
C LEU A 86 -3.38 5.89 -3.67
N GLU A 87 -2.72 7.03 -3.66
CA GLU A 87 -2.22 7.68 -4.88
C GLU A 87 -0.82 8.26 -4.71
N ASN A 88 -0.41 8.53 -3.46
CA ASN A 88 0.89 9.10 -3.15
C ASN A 88 1.84 8.06 -2.59
N ASP A 89 3.12 8.19 -2.93
CA ASP A 89 4.22 7.36 -2.41
C ASP A 89 3.98 5.85 -2.56
N LEU A 90 3.38 5.44 -3.71
CA LEU A 90 3.17 4.05 -4.02
C LEU A 90 4.45 3.41 -4.57
N ALA A 91 4.98 2.45 -3.83
CA ALA A 91 6.10 1.62 -4.27
C ALA A 91 5.56 0.33 -4.89
N TRP A 92 5.72 0.20 -6.21
CA TRP A 92 5.27 -0.94 -6.99
C TRP A 92 6.39 -1.96 -7.18
N THR A 93 6.03 -3.24 -7.09
CA THR A 93 6.86 -4.38 -7.51
C THR A 93 6.08 -5.22 -8.51
N ASP A 94 6.66 -6.34 -8.95
CA ASP A 94 5.99 -7.25 -9.92
C ASP A 94 4.73 -7.91 -9.35
N ASP A 95 4.60 -8.04 -8.04
CA ASP A 95 3.50 -8.74 -7.36
C ASP A 95 2.81 -7.91 -6.27
N SER A 96 3.31 -6.72 -5.96
CA SER A 96 2.79 -5.95 -4.83
C SER A 96 2.86 -4.44 -5.02
N VAL A 97 2.09 -3.75 -4.22
CA VAL A 97 2.19 -2.32 -3.99
C VAL A 97 2.24 -2.05 -2.50
N SER A 98 3.09 -1.11 -2.10
CA SER A 98 3.13 -0.63 -0.72
C SER A 98 3.08 0.88 -0.66
N THR A 99 2.53 1.39 0.43
CA THR A 99 2.55 2.82 0.77
C THR A 99 2.86 2.97 2.25
N SER A 100 3.58 4.03 2.59
CA SER A 100 3.95 4.33 3.97
C SER A 100 3.59 5.77 4.29
N TRP A 101 3.09 6.00 5.49
CA TRP A 101 2.79 7.34 5.99
C TRP A 101 3.18 7.47 7.46
N SER A 102 3.57 8.67 7.83
CA SER A 102 3.98 9.01 9.19
C SER A 102 3.03 10.07 9.73
N PRO A 103 1.94 9.67 10.40
CA PRO A 103 1.06 10.65 11.03
C PRO A 103 1.84 11.34 12.15
N GLN A 104 2.14 12.61 11.98
CA GLN A 104 2.78 13.42 13.01
C GLN A 104 1.79 13.63 14.15
N LYS A 105 1.93 12.88 15.23
CA LYS A 105 1.31 13.23 16.49
C LYS A 105 2.23 14.20 17.24
N MET A 106 2.01 15.48 17.10
CA MET A 106 2.46 16.44 18.09
C MET A 106 1.61 16.24 19.35
N GLY A 107 2.13 15.48 20.30
CA GLY A 107 1.50 15.33 21.61
C GLY A 107 1.47 16.69 22.33
N ALA A 108 0.28 17.24 22.52
CA ALA A 108 0.05 18.50 23.21
C ALA A 108 0.20 18.39 24.75
N ALA A 109 0.80 17.34 25.27
CA ALA A 109 1.00 17.17 26.70
C ALA A 109 2.48 17.34 27.03
N ILE A 110 2.80 18.29 27.86
CA ILE A 110 4.16 18.61 28.39
C ILE A 110 4.85 17.37 29.04
N LEU A 111 4.11 16.31 29.34
CA LEU A 111 4.60 15.04 29.87
C LEU A 111 4.61 13.89 28.85
N ALA A 112 4.01 14.06 27.67
CA ALA A 112 4.07 13.08 26.60
C ALA A 112 5.31 13.37 25.75
N GLY A 113 6.28 12.48 25.81
CA GLY A 113 7.48 12.57 24.98
C GLY A 113 7.15 12.62 23.48
N ALA A 114 8.09 13.09 22.69
CA ALA A 114 7.96 13.07 21.24
C ALA A 114 7.99 11.63 20.75
N SER A 115 7.04 11.23 19.91
CA SER A 115 7.06 9.93 19.22
C SER A 115 6.96 10.12 17.71
N SER A 116 7.67 9.27 16.98
CA SER A 116 7.55 9.11 15.54
C SER A 116 6.89 7.77 15.28
N ARG A 117 5.84 7.77 14.48
CA ARG A 117 5.13 6.55 14.08
C ARG A 117 5.11 6.47 12.57
N THR A 118 5.57 5.34 12.04
CA THR A 118 5.41 4.99 10.62
C THR A 118 4.40 3.88 10.49
N ARG A 119 3.56 3.97 9.50
CA ARG A 119 2.62 2.91 9.12
C ARG A 119 2.87 2.54 7.68
N THR A 120 2.88 1.24 7.40
CA THR A 120 3.04 0.70 6.05
C THR A 120 1.87 -0.22 5.75
N LEU A 121 1.24 -0.02 4.61
CA LEU A 121 0.24 -0.93 4.05
C LEU A 121 0.85 -1.57 2.81
N THR A 122 0.79 -2.89 2.72
CA THR A 122 1.23 -3.66 1.56
C THR A 122 0.08 -4.52 1.06
N LEU A 123 -0.19 -4.44 -0.24
CA LEU A 123 -1.12 -5.28 -0.97
C LEU A 123 -0.30 -6.16 -1.91
N ARG A 124 -0.36 -7.48 -1.74
CA ARG A 124 0.36 -8.44 -2.57
C ARG A 124 -0.59 -9.41 -3.23
N LEU A 125 -0.49 -9.54 -4.54
CA LEU A 125 -1.28 -10.47 -5.33
C LEU A 125 -0.52 -11.79 -5.51
N SER A 126 -1.21 -12.93 -5.41
CA SER A 126 -0.63 -14.22 -5.73
C SER A 126 -0.31 -14.33 -7.24
N PRO A 127 0.63 -15.21 -7.65
CA PRO A 127 0.93 -15.42 -9.07
C PRO A 127 -0.27 -15.85 -9.89
N GLU A 128 -1.21 -16.55 -9.28
CA GLU A 128 -2.47 -17.01 -9.90
C GLU A 128 -3.53 -15.93 -9.97
N HIS A 129 -3.29 -14.76 -9.38
CA HIS A 129 -4.20 -13.61 -9.31
C HIS A 129 -5.54 -13.89 -8.61
N ASP A 130 -5.63 -14.95 -7.81
CA ASP A 130 -6.83 -15.38 -7.09
C ASP A 130 -6.83 -14.98 -5.61
N THR A 131 -5.67 -14.63 -5.07
CA THR A 131 -5.46 -14.37 -3.66
C THR A 131 -4.73 -13.04 -3.47
N LEU A 132 -5.27 -12.20 -2.58
CA LEU A 132 -4.67 -10.95 -2.15
C LEU A 132 -4.23 -11.07 -0.70
N THR A 133 -2.97 -10.82 -0.41
CA THR A 133 -2.46 -10.68 0.95
C THR A 133 -2.38 -9.20 1.30
N ILE A 134 -2.96 -8.81 2.43
CA ILE A 134 -2.91 -7.47 2.97
C ILE A 134 -2.06 -7.53 4.24
N SER A 135 -0.99 -6.75 4.29
CA SER A 135 -0.18 -6.55 5.50
C SER A 135 -0.23 -5.09 5.92
N SER A 136 -0.49 -4.86 7.18
CA SER A 136 -0.44 -3.54 7.80
C SER A 136 0.56 -3.58 8.95
N GLU A 137 1.60 -2.80 8.84
CA GLU A 137 2.69 -2.71 9.80
C GLU A 137 2.72 -1.32 10.43
N PHE A 138 3.05 -1.23 11.70
CA PHE A 138 3.41 0.04 12.33
C PHE A 138 4.70 -0.11 13.13
N ASP A 139 5.49 0.94 13.11
CA ASP A 139 6.70 1.12 13.91
C ASP A 139 6.56 2.47 14.63
N GLU A 140 6.63 2.46 15.96
CA GLU A 140 6.57 3.67 16.77
C GLU A 140 7.79 3.74 17.68
N ARG A 141 8.50 4.84 17.61
CA ARG A 141 9.67 5.12 18.43
C ARG A 141 9.52 6.46 19.09
N GLY A 142 9.92 6.55 20.34
CA GLY A 142 9.81 7.82 21.05
C GLY A 142 10.46 7.81 22.42
N LEU A 143 10.20 8.89 23.14
CA LEU A 143 10.58 9.05 24.53
C LEU A 143 9.30 9.17 25.37
N ALA A 144 9.13 8.27 26.31
CA ALA A 144 8.10 8.39 27.34
C ALA A 144 8.67 9.17 28.54
N LEU A 145 7.84 9.99 29.19
CA LEU A 145 8.25 10.77 30.36
C LEU A 145 9.56 11.57 30.14
N LEU A 146 9.78 12.08 28.92
CA LEU A 146 10.92 12.91 28.46
C LEU A 146 12.29 12.19 28.40
N PHE A 147 12.47 11.02 28.96
CA PHE A 147 13.78 10.35 29.03
C PHE A 147 13.77 8.84 28.92
N MET A 148 12.64 8.19 28.89
CA MET A 148 12.55 6.74 28.72
C MET A 148 12.30 6.40 27.23
N PRO A 149 13.30 5.89 26.50
CA PRO A 149 13.10 5.49 25.12
C PRO A 149 12.16 4.29 25.07
N PHE A 150 11.24 4.30 24.10
CA PHE A 150 10.40 3.14 23.79
C PHE A 150 10.41 2.87 22.31
N HIS A 151 10.19 1.61 21.96
CA HIS A 151 9.98 1.14 20.61
C HIS A 151 8.82 0.16 20.62
N ASP A 152 7.80 0.43 19.86
CA ASP A 152 6.62 -0.41 19.70
C ASP A 152 6.44 -0.75 18.23
N HIS A 153 6.19 -2.03 17.95
CA HIS A 153 6.05 -2.55 16.60
C HIS A 153 4.89 -3.53 16.56
N GLY A 154 4.16 -3.52 15.48
CA GLY A 154 3.08 -4.48 15.28
C GLY A 154 2.76 -4.67 13.81
N GLU A 155 2.37 -5.89 13.50
CA GLU A 155 1.96 -6.31 12.17
C GLU A 155 0.62 -7.03 12.24
N ALA A 156 -0.25 -6.74 11.28
CA ALA A 156 -1.46 -7.49 11.01
C ALA A 156 -1.46 -7.93 9.55
N THR A 157 -1.70 -9.21 9.31
CA THR A 157 -1.77 -9.77 7.96
C THR A 157 -3.07 -10.55 7.80
N CYS A 158 -3.74 -10.37 6.67
CA CYS A 158 -4.86 -11.21 6.27
C CYS A 158 -4.73 -11.65 4.82
N VAL A 159 -5.30 -12.82 4.55
CA VAL A 159 -5.38 -13.40 3.20
C VAL A 159 -6.82 -13.34 2.73
N MET A 160 -7.01 -12.82 1.53
CA MET A 160 -8.32 -12.65 0.93
C MET A 160 -8.38 -13.37 -0.41
N LYS A 161 -9.49 -14.07 -0.67
CA LYS A 161 -9.75 -14.71 -1.96
C LYS A 161 -10.55 -13.80 -2.87
N ARG A 162 -10.14 -13.74 -4.13
CA ARG A 162 -10.88 -13.02 -5.17
C ARG A 162 -12.23 -13.68 -5.39
N MET A 163 -13.28 -12.89 -5.36
CA MET A 163 -14.61 -13.36 -5.71
C MET A 163 -14.75 -13.43 -7.23
N PRO A 164 -15.39 -14.47 -7.78
CA PRO A 164 -15.71 -14.49 -9.19
C PRO A 164 -16.58 -13.28 -9.53
N ALA A 165 -16.34 -12.67 -10.68
CA ALA A 165 -17.20 -11.59 -11.17
C ALA A 165 -18.64 -12.14 -11.26
N ALA A 166 -19.60 -11.40 -10.70
CA ALA A 166 -21.00 -11.80 -10.76
C ALA A 166 -21.39 -12.02 -12.25
N PRO A 167 -21.94 -13.19 -12.62
CA PRO A 167 -22.36 -13.40 -13.99
C PRO A 167 -23.50 -12.44 -14.31
N GLY A 168 -23.23 -11.46 -15.21
CA GLY A 168 -24.28 -10.67 -15.83
C GLY A 168 -24.60 -9.33 -15.20
N GLY A 169 -23.64 -8.44 -15.10
CA GLY A 169 -23.89 -6.99 -15.08
C GLY A 169 -23.74 -6.40 -16.48
N GLN A 170 -24.56 -6.83 -17.46
CA GLN A 170 -24.73 -6.03 -18.67
C GLN A 170 -25.38 -4.71 -18.25
N ALA A 171 -24.58 -3.63 -18.25
CA ALA A 171 -25.12 -2.29 -18.19
C ALA A 171 -26.09 -2.14 -19.37
N SER A 172 -27.38 -2.18 -19.10
CA SER A 172 -28.39 -1.78 -20.05
C SER A 172 -28.23 -0.29 -20.28
N VAL A 173 -27.53 0.03 -21.37
CA VAL A 173 -27.59 1.37 -21.95
C VAL A 173 -28.99 1.56 -22.47
N THR A 174 -29.88 2.08 -21.63
CA THR A 174 -31.19 2.55 -22.06
C THR A 174 -30.95 3.90 -22.74
N GLY A 175 -30.73 3.86 -24.04
CA GLY A 175 -30.81 5.05 -24.89
C GLY A 175 -32.27 5.51 -24.93
N SER A 176 -32.52 6.65 -24.28
CA SER A 176 -33.77 7.40 -24.52
C SER A 176 -33.55 8.32 -25.71
N TYR A 177 -34.34 8.09 -26.75
CA TYR A 177 -34.54 8.99 -27.89
C TYR A 177 -35.42 10.17 -27.45
#